data_15ff8f6fe4def8144a360c79a65a2124
#
_entry.id   15ff8f6fe4def8144a360c79a65a2124
#
_cell.length_a   1.000
_cell.length_b   1.000
_cell.length_c   1.000
_cell.angle_alpha   90.00
_cell.angle_beta   90.00
_cell.angle_gamma   90.00
#
_symmetry.space_group_name_H-M   'P 1'
#
loop_
_entity.id
_entity.type
_entity.pdbx_description
1 polymer ?
#
loop_
_entity_poly.entity_id
_entity_poly.type
_entity_poly.pdbx_seq_one_letter_code
_entity_poly.pdbx_strand_id
1 'polypeptide(L)'
;LTFLFESGVFVHKDDVYNFTRRFDRDNDSKLLYSDFCEAFTPKDSYYSHQLANRGARYLHNKSIPKKAYFAEQTCDLFFQCFKTHFHIDQRIEIAKKKLTRRPSFNIHDAFAAVDTYRQGHLNR
;
A
#
# COMPACT_ATOMS: atom_id res chain seq x y z
N LEU A 1 11.75 6.25 -0.10
CA LEU A 1 11.96 7.06 -1.29
C LEU A 1 13.37 6.90 -1.86
N THR A 2 14.39 7.03 -1.02
CA THR A 2 15.79 6.91 -1.46
C THR A 2 16.09 5.56 -2.10
N PHE A 3 15.61 4.48 -1.52
CA PHE A 3 15.80 3.13 -2.05
C PHE A 3 15.21 2.98 -3.46
N LEU A 4 14.00 3.46 -3.67
CA LEU A 4 13.34 3.39 -4.97
C LEU A 4 14.06 4.23 -6.01
N PHE A 5 14.50 5.41 -5.63
CA PHE A 5 15.24 6.31 -6.52
C PHE A 5 16.60 5.70 -6.93
N GLU A 6 17.35 5.17 -5.97
CA GLU A 6 18.65 4.54 -6.23
C GLU A 6 18.52 3.29 -7.12
N SER A 7 17.36 2.65 -7.08
CA SER A 7 17.07 1.47 -7.88
C SER A 7 16.58 1.79 -9.29
N GLY A 8 16.54 3.08 -9.65
CA GLY A 8 16.11 3.52 -10.98
C GLY A 8 14.61 3.61 -11.18
N VAL A 9 13.84 3.51 -10.10
CA VAL A 9 12.38 3.67 -10.16
C VAL A 9 12.05 5.15 -10.05
N PHE A 10 11.39 5.68 -11.07
CA PHE A 10 10.93 7.07 -11.05
C PHE A 10 9.70 7.18 -10.15
N VAL A 11 9.83 7.93 -9.05
CA VAL A 11 8.78 8.04 -8.03
C VAL A 11 8.55 9.52 -7.71
N HIS A 12 7.29 9.92 -7.74
CA HIS A 12 6.88 11.25 -7.32
C HIS A 12 6.66 11.27 -5.81
N LYS A 13 7.00 12.39 -5.16
CA LYS A 13 6.81 12.56 -3.70
C LYS A 13 5.36 12.29 -3.27
N ASP A 14 4.39 12.75 -4.07
CA ASP A 14 2.97 12.60 -3.76
C ASP A 14 2.55 11.13 -3.75
N ASP A 15 3.16 10.31 -4.61
CA ASP A 15 2.85 8.89 -4.66
C ASP A 15 3.29 8.18 -3.38
N VAL A 16 4.47 8.50 -2.88
CA VAL A 16 4.98 7.96 -1.62
C VAL A 16 4.13 8.43 -0.45
N TYR A 17 3.77 9.71 -0.44
CA TYR A 17 2.92 10.28 0.61
C TYR A 17 1.55 9.60 0.67
N ASN A 18 0.90 9.43 -0.48
CA ASN A 18 -0.41 8.78 -0.55
C ASN A 18 -0.35 7.32 -0.14
N PHE A 19 0.71 6.61 -0.57
CA PHE A 19 0.94 5.24 -0.16
C PHE A 19 1.11 5.13 1.35
N THR A 20 1.97 5.96 1.93
CA THR A 20 2.22 5.97 3.37
C THR A 20 0.93 6.26 4.15
N ARG A 21 0.16 7.25 3.73
CA ARG A 21 -1.10 7.61 4.38
C ARG A 21 -2.11 6.47 4.39
N ARG A 22 -2.17 5.71 3.29
CA ARG A 22 -3.14 4.61 3.19
C ARG A 22 -2.89 3.53 4.24
N PHE A 23 -1.63 3.27 4.57
CA PHE A 23 -1.25 2.23 5.51
C PHE A 23 -0.90 2.74 6.91
N ASP A 24 -0.86 4.05 7.10
CA ASP A 24 -0.52 4.68 8.38
C ASP A 24 -1.76 4.73 9.27
N ARG A 25 -1.92 3.73 10.13
CA ARG A 25 -3.08 3.61 11.01
C ARG A 25 -3.08 4.63 12.14
N ASP A 26 -1.91 4.97 12.65
CA ASP A 26 -1.75 5.88 13.78
C ASP A 26 -1.80 7.35 13.37
N ASN A 27 -1.83 7.62 12.08
CA ASN A 27 -1.87 8.96 11.51
C ASN A 27 -0.71 9.85 11.98
N ASP A 28 0.47 9.23 12.19
CA ASP A 28 1.69 9.90 12.64
C ASP A 28 2.65 10.22 11.48
N SER A 29 2.23 9.99 10.25
CA SER A 29 3.00 10.18 9.03
C SER A 29 4.22 9.26 8.92
N LYS A 30 4.24 8.18 9.69
CA LYS A 30 5.31 7.17 9.67
C LYS A 30 4.73 5.81 9.32
N LEU A 31 5.49 5.05 8.55
CA LEU A 31 5.12 3.70 8.16
C LEU A 31 5.84 2.70 9.07
N LEU A 32 5.08 2.02 9.92
CA LEU A 32 5.61 0.99 10.81
C LEU A 32 5.83 -0.32 10.04
N TYR A 33 6.61 -1.22 10.65
CA TYR A 33 6.83 -2.56 10.07
C TYR A 33 5.52 -3.30 9.83
N SER A 34 4.57 -3.21 10.77
CA SER A 34 3.25 -3.84 10.63
C SER A 34 2.46 -3.27 9.45
N ASP A 35 2.55 -1.96 9.23
CA ASP A 35 1.90 -1.30 8.10
C ASP A 35 2.51 -1.74 6.77
N PHE A 36 3.84 -1.85 6.73
CA PHE A 36 4.55 -2.36 5.57
C PHE A 36 4.16 -3.81 5.26
N CYS A 37 4.07 -4.65 6.29
CA CYS A 37 3.62 -6.03 6.13
C CYS A 37 2.23 -6.11 5.51
N GLU A 38 1.32 -5.25 5.93
CA GLU A 38 -0.02 -5.23 5.36
C GLU A 38 0.00 -4.88 3.87
N ALA A 39 0.87 -3.96 3.47
CA ALA A 39 0.97 -3.54 2.08
C ALA A 39 1.48 -4.63 1.15
N PHE A 40 2.34 -5.53 1.64
CA PHE A 40 3.05 -6.50 0.80
C PHE A 40 2.73 -7.96 1.12
N THR A 41 1.91 -8.24 2.12
CA THR A 41 1.53 -9.61 2.44
C THR A 41 0.24 -9.98 1.70
N PRO A 42 0.25 -11.06 0.90
CA PRO A 42 -0.96 -11.52 0.24
C PRO A 42 -2.06 -11.87 1.25
N LYS A 43 -3.31 -11.64 0.88
CA LYS A 43 -4.47 -12.03 1.70
C LYS A 43 -4.76 -13.52 1.63
N ASP A 44 -4.31 -14.20 0.57
CA ASP A 44 -4.42 -15.63 0.44
C ASP A 44 -3.64 -16.31 1.55
N SER A 45 -4.29 -17.18 2.33
CA SER A 45 -3.69 -17.76 3.53
C SER A 45 -2.49 -18.65 3.24
N TYR A 46 -2.47 -19.33 2.11
CA TYR A 46 -1.34 -20.16 1.70
C TYR A 46 -0.08 -19.32 1.50
N TYR A 47 -0.18 -18.24 0.71
CA TYR A 47 0.96 -17.38 0.42
C TYR A 47 1.37 -16.53 1.63
N SER A 48 0.40 -16.09 2.42
CA SER A 48 0.66 -15.36 3.65
C SER A 48 1.48 -16.22 4.63
N HIS A 49 1.09 -17.48 4.77
CA HIS A 49 1.79 -18.43 5.64
C HIS A 49 3.21 -18.72 5.14
N GLN A 50 3.38 -18.92 3.83
CA GLN A 50 4.71 -19.13 3.25
C GLN A 50 5.63 -17.94 3.53
N LEU A 51 5.13 -16.72 3.35
CA LEU A 51 5.93 -15.53 3.56
C LEU A 51 6.30 -15.36 5.04
N ALA A 52 5.38 -15.64 5.95
CA ALA A 52 5.61 -15.52 7.39
C ALA A 52 6.69 -16.48 7.89
N ASN A 53 6.89 -17.62 7.23
CA ASN A 53 7.89 -18.61 7.60
C ASN A 53 9.30 -18.31 7.11
N ARG A 54 9.47 -17.26 6.31
CA ARG A 54 10.79 -16.85 5.81
C ARG A 54 11.47 -15.92 6.81
N GLY A 55 12.69 -16.27 7.21
CA GLY A 55 13.46 -15.45 8.14
C GLY A 55 14.26 -14.36 7.44
N ALA A 56 14.66 -13.36 8.20
CA ALA A 56 15.52 -12.29 7.71
C ALA A 56 16.94 -12.82 7.45
N ARG A 57 17.53 -12.42 6.31
CA ARG A 57 18.90 -12.84 5.95
C ARG A 57 19.93 -11.74 6.19
N TYR A 58 19.52 -10.47 6.04
CA TYR A 58 20.46 -9.37 5.96
C TYR A 58 20.29 -8.34 7.07
N LEU A 59 19.45 -8.65 8.07
CA LEU A 59 19.04 -7.67 9.08
C LEU A 59 20.22 -6.99 9.79
N HIS A 60 21.30 -7.74 10.07
CA HIS A 60 22.45 -7.24 10.81
C HIS A 60 23.70 -7.07 9.94
N ASN A 61 23.61 -7.29 8.65
CA ASN A 61 24.77 -7.20 7.75
C ASN A 61 24.73 -5.90 6.95
N LYS A 62 25.34 -4.85 7.49
CA LYS A 62 25.36 -3.54 6.85
C LYS A 62 26.35 -3.43 5.69
N SER A 63 27.24 -4.40 5.52
CA SER A 63 28.25 -4.36 4.45
C SER A 63 27.68 -4.75 3.09
N ILE A 64 26.51 -5.37 3.04
CA ILE A 64 25.88 -5.77 1.79
C ILE A 64 25.03 -4.62 1.26
N PRO A 65 25.23 -4.19 -0.02
CA PRO A 65 24.38 -3.17 -0.61
C PRO A 65 22.91 -3.61 -0.64
N LYS A 66 22.01 -2.69 -0.42
CA LYS A 66 20.57 -3.00 -0.38
C LYS A 66 20.06 -3.64 -1.67
N LYS A 67 20.63 -3.26 -2.82
CA LYS A 67 20.27 -3.87 -4.11
C LYS A 67 20.59 -5.36 -4.17
N ALA A 68 21.58 -5.81 -3.40
CA ALA A 68 22.00 -7.21 -3.36
C ALA A 68 21.14 -8.07 -2.47
N TYR A 69 20.17 -7.49 -1.73
CA TYR A 69 19.24 -8.24 -0.91
C TYR A 69 18.31 -9.13 -1.74
N PHE A 70 18.11 -8.78 -3.01
CA PHE A 70 17.13 -9.43 -3.88
C PHE A 70 17.79 -9.89 -5.17
N ALA A 71 17.34 -11.03 -5.68
CA ALA A 71 17.60 -11.39 -7.06
C ALA A 71 16.93 -10.38 -8.00
N GLU A 72 17.44 -10.25 -9.21
CA GLU A 72 16.93 -9.26 -10.17
C GLU A 72 15.42 -9.39 -10.40
N GLN A 73 14.93 -10.62 -10.62
CA GLN A 73 13.49 -10.85 -10.80
C GLN A 73 12.68 -10.48 -9.58
N THR A 74 13.18 -10.78 -8.39
CA THR A 74 12.52 -10.44 -7.13
C THR A 74 12.44 -8.93 -6.96
N CYS A 75 13.52 -8.24 -7.28
CA CYS A 75 13.58 -6.78 -7.22
C CYS A 75 12.58 -6.14 -8.16
N ASP A 76 12.48 -6.65 -9.40
CA ASP A 76 11.53 -6.14 -10.39
C ASP A 76 10.09 -6.32 -9.94
N LEU A 77 9.75 -7.47 -9.37
CA LEU A 77 8.42 -7.74 -8.86
C LEU A 77 8.08 -6.86 -7.65
N PHE A 78 9.05 -6.63 -6.79
CA PHE A 78 8.88 -5.73 -5.64
C PHE A 78 8.56 -4.31 -6.12
N PHE A 79 9.31 -3.81 -7.09
CA PHE A 79 9.06 -2.48 -7.65
C PHE A 79 7.73 -2.40 -8.39
N GLN A 80 7.33 -3.46 -9.10
CA GLN A 80 6.01 -3.53 -9.71
C GLN A 80 4.90 -3.43 -8.68
N CYS A 81 5.07 -4.06 -7.53
CA CYS A 81 4.11 -3.97 -6.43
C CYS A 81 3.98 -2.53 -5.93
N PHE A 82 5.10 -1.83 -5.71
CA PHE A 82 5.08 -0.42 -5.35
C PHE A 82 4.37 0.43 -6.40
N LYS A 83 4.71 0.25 -7.67
CA LYS A 83 4.10 1.01 -8.77
C LYS A 83 2.60 0.77 -8.84
N THR A 84 2.17 -0.47 -8.61
CA THR A 84 0.75 -0.81 -8.60
C THR A 84 0.02 -0.11 -7.47
N HIS A 85 0.61 -0.08 -6.27
CA HIS A 85 0.04 0.68 -5.15
C HIS A 85 -0.11 2.16 -5.50
N PHE A 86 0.93 2.78 -6.04
CA PHE A 86 0.87 4.19 -6.42
C PHE A 86 -0.20 4.45 -7.47
N HIS A 87 -0.30 3.57 -8.46
CA HIS A 87 -1.27 3.69 -9.54
C HIS A 87 -2.71 3.56 -9.03
N ILE A 88 -2.94 2.61 -8.12
CA ILE A 88 -4.25 2.43 -7.49
C ILE A 88 -4.63 3.67 -6.69
N ASP A 89 -3.71 4.23 -5.92
CA ASP A 89 -3.95 5.44 -5.15
C ASP A 89 -4.36 6.61 -6.04
N GLN A 90 -3.67 6.79 -7.16
CA GLN A 90 -3.99 7.83 -8.14
C GLN A 90 -5.39 7.64 -8.74
N ARG A 91 -5.72 6.41 -9.12
CA ARG A 91 -7.02 6.09 -9.72
C ARG A 91 -8.16 6.29 -8.73
N ILE A 92 -7.97 5.90 -7.47
CA ILE A 92 -8.97 6.10 -6.42
C ILE A 92 -9.20 7.60 -6.21
N GLU A 93 -8.14 8.40 -6.14
CA GLU A 93 -8.25 9.83 -5.94
C GLU A 93 -9.01 10.51 -7.08
N ILE A 94 -8.72 10.12 -8.33
CA ILE A 94 -9.43 10.63 -9.50
C ILE A 94 -10.93 10.28 -9.42
N ALA A 95 -11.24 9.05 -9.04
CA ALA A 95 -12.63 8.61 -8.89
C ALA A 95 -13.37 9.40 -7.81
N LYS A 96 -12.71 9.64 -6.67
CA LYS A 96 -13.27 10.45 -5.58
C LYS A 96 -13.57 11.88 -6.03
N LYS A 97 -12.68 12.49 -6.78
CA LYS A 97 -12.87 13.84 -7.32
C LYS A 97 -14.06 13.89 -8.27
N LYS A 98 -14.21 12.86 -9.11
CA LYS A 98 -15.37 12.78 -10.02
C LYS A 98 -16.69 12.68 -9.26
N LEU A 99 -16.73 11.87 -8.19
CA LEU A 99 -17.91 11.77 -7.33
C LEU A 99 -18.24 13.12 -6.68
N THR A 100 -17.23 13.82 -6.18
CA THR A 100 -17.41 15.11 -5.51
C THR A 100 -17.99 16.17 -6.43
N ARG A 101 -17.73 16.08 -7.74
CA ARG A 101 -18.29 16.99 -8.73
C ARG A 101 -19.79 16.80 -8.96
N ARG A 102 -20.36 15.70 -8.48
CA ARG A 102 -21.81 15.45 -8.59
C ARG A 102 -22.53 16.10 -7.42
N PRO A 103 -23.38 17.11 -7.64
CA PRO A 103 -24.06 17.79 -6.53
C PRO A 103 -24.97 16.91 -5.69
N SER A 104 -25.48 15.82 -6.29
CA SER A 104 -26.36 14.88 -5.58
C SER A 104 -25.61 13.87 -4.70
N PHE A 105 -24.30 13.77 -4.82
CA PHE A 105 -23.53 12.81 -4.04
C PHE A 105 -23.16 13.40 -2.69
N ASN A 106 -23.51 12.67 -1.61
CA ASN A 106 -23.00 12.92 -0.27
C ASN A 106 -22.69 11.61 0.43
N ILE A 107 -21.79 11.68 1.40
CA ILE A 107 -21.27 10.48 2.06
C ILE A 107 -22.30 9.80 2.93
N HIS A 108 -23.18 10.57 3.57
CA HIS A 108 -24.22 10.02 4.44
C HIS A 108 -25.19 9.12 3.67
N ASP A 109 -25.71 9.62 2.55
CA ASP A 109 -26.63 8.88 1.71
C ASP A 109 -25.93 7.67 1.07
N ALA A 110 -24.69 7.83 0.65
CA ALA A 110 -23.91 6.73 0.09
C ALA A 110 -23.72 5.61 1.10
N PHE A 111 -23.35 5.95 2.33
CA PHE A 111 -23.20 4.95 3.39
C PHE A 111 -24.54 4.27 3.69
N ALA A 112 -25.63 5.04 3.80
CA ALA A 112 -26.95 4.50 4.06
C ALA A 112 -27.41 3.54 2.96
N ALA A 113 -27.06 3.82 1.70
CA ALA A 113 -27.41 2.95 0.59
C ALA A 113 -26.68 1.59 0.66
N VAL A 114 -25.45 1.57 1.18
CA VAL A 114 -24.64 0.36 1.29
C VAL A 114 -24.91 -0.39 2.59
N ASP A 115 -25.30 0.31 3.66
CA ASP A 115 -25.62 -0.27 4.97
C ASP A 115 -27.06 -0.83 4.95
N THR A 116 -27.21 -1.99 4.31
CA THR A 116 -28.54 -2.61 4.04
C THR A 116 -29.35 -2.84 5.32
N TYR A 117 -28.68 -3.14 6.42
CA TYR A 117 -29.34 -3.48 7.68
C TYR A 117 -29.37 -2.34 8.69
N ARG A 118 -28.93 -1.15 8.31
CA ARG A 118 -28.87 0.05 9.18
C ARG A 118 -28.11 -0.20 10.48
N GLN A 119 -27.01 -0.93 10.39
CA GLN A 119 -26.20 -1.31 11.55
C GLN A 119 -25.17 -0.26 11.96
N GLY A 120 -24.98 0.79 11.15
CA GLY A 120 -23.96 1.77 11.39
C GLY A 120 -22.54 1.31 11.03
N HIS A 121 -22.41 0.12 10.42
CA HIS A 121 -21.15 -0.42 9.93
C HIS A 121 -21.41 -1.38 8.76
N LEU A 122 -20.38 -1.60 7.94
CA LEU A 122 -20.47 -2.50 6.80
C LEU A 122 -19.88 -3.86 7.17
N ASN A 123 -20.61 -4.93 6.81
CA ASN A 123 -20.13 -6.30 6.90
C ASN A 123 -19.44 -6.70 5.60
N ARG A 124 -18.52 -7.63 5.71
CA ARG A 124 -17.84 -8.19 4.56
C ARG A 124 -18.77 -9.02 3.69
#